data_2bfc625b0d6f60518a94dc2dd919f2fe
#
_entry.id   2bfc625b0d6f60518a94dc2dd919f2fe
#
_cell.length_a   1.000
_cell.length_b   1.000
_cell.length_c   1.000
_cell.angle_alpha   90.00
_cell.angle_beta   90.00
_cell.angle_gamma   90.00
#
_symmetry.space_group_name_H-M   'P 1'
#
loop_
_entity.id
_entity.type
_entity.pdbx_description
1 polymer ?
#
loop_
_entity_poly.entity_id
_entity_poly.type
_entity_poly.pdbx_seq_one_letter_code
_entity_poly.pdbx_strand_id
1 'polypeptide(L)'
;MKIGIGNDHVAVEYKNVIREYIEAKYGYEVINYGTDSSERFNYPVSGEAVANAVVNGEVDKGIVICGTGVGISLAANKVNGIRCVTCSEPYSAKLSREHNNTNMLAFGARVVGIELAKMIVDAWLTGEYEGGRHQVLSLIHISEPTRH
;
A
#
# COMPACT_ATOMS: atom_id res chain seq x y z
N MET A 1 -15.45 -0.35 3.89
CA MET A 1 -14.28 0.11 3.11
C MET A 1 -13.88 -0.96 2.12
N LYS A 2 -13.44 -0.55 0.94
CA LYS A 2 -12.91 -1.45 -0.07
C LYS A 2 -11.40 -1.24 -0.19
N ILE A 3 -10.65 -2.32 -0.17
CA ILE A 3 -9.20 -2.32 -0.29
C ILE A 3 -8.81 -3.02 -1.58
N GLY A 4 -7.99 -2.37 -2.41
CA GLY A 4 -7.36 -3.03 -3.55
C GLY A 4 -6.07 -3.68 -3.09
N ILE A 5 -5.80 -4.91 -3.50
CA ILE A 5 -4.54 -5.58 -3.19
C ILE A 5 -3.90 -6.10 -4.48
N GLY A 6 -2.57 -5.91 -4.58
CA GLY A 6 -1.80 -6.34 -5.72
C GLY A 6 -0.48 -6.96 -5.31
N ASN A 7 0.08 -7.78 -6.17
CA ASN A 7 1.33 -8.49 -5.89
C ASN A 7 1.99 -8.94 -7.19
N ASP A 8 3.27 -9.30 -7.09
CA ASP A 8 3.94 -10.06 -8.13
C ASP A 8 3.92 -11.56 -7.78
N HIS A 9 4.56 -12.37 -8.63
CA HIS A 9 4.59 -13.83 -8.46
C HIS A 9 5.30 -14.30 -7.19
N VAL A 10 6.17 -13.47 -6.61
CA VAL A 10 6.91 -13.80 -5.37
C VAL A 10 6.01 -13.70 -4.15
N ALA A 11 5.03 -12.84 -4.18
CA ALA A 11 4.22 -12.48 -3.02
C ALA A 11 2.79 -13.03 -3.04
N VAL A 12 2.54 -14.12 -3.78
CA VAL A 12 1.19 -14.71 -3.88
C VAL A 12 0.67 -15.15 -2.52
N GLU A 13 1.48 -15.90 -1.76
CA GLU A 13 1.08 -16.39 -0.45
C GLU A 13 0.83 -15.24 0.53
N TYR A 14 1.73 -14.27 0.57
CA TYR A 14 1.57 -13.09 1.44
C TYR A 14 0.29 -12.34 1.11
N LYS A 15 0.03 -12.11 -0.17
CA LYS A 15 -1.18 -11.41 -0.61
C LYS A 15 -2.43 -12.13 -0.13
N ASN A 16 -2.49 -13.46 -0.28
CA ASN A 16 -3.64 -14.23 0.12
C ASN A 16 -3.85 -14.22 1.64
N VAL A 17 -2.78 -14.36 2.41
CA VAL A 17 -2.84 -14.31 3.88
C VAL A 17 -3.31 -12.93 4.35
N ILE A 18 -2.77 -11.87 3.80
CA ILE A 18 -3.15 -10.49 4.17
C ILE A 18 -4.59 -10.19 3.77
N ARG A 19 -5.02 -10.62 2.59
CA ARG A 19 -6.40 -10.47 2.15
C ARG A 19 -7.37 -11.11 3.14
N GLU A 20 -7.14 -12.38 3.48
CA GLU A 20 -7.99 -13.11 4.42
C GLU A 20 -7.98 -12.45 5.80
N TYR A 21 -6.82 -11.99 6.25
CA TYR A 21 -6.67 -11.31 7.53
C TYR A 21 -7.51 -10.04 7.61
N ILE A 22 -7.46 -9.20 6.58
CA ILE A 22 -8.22 -7.96 6.52
C ILE A 22 -9.72 -8.25 6.47
N GLU A 23 -10.14 -9.20 5.65
CA GLU A 23 -11.53 -9.57 5.52
C GLU A 23 -12.10 -10.10 6.85
N ALA A 24 -11.34 -10.94 7.54
CA ALA A 24 -11.78 -11.53 8.81
C ALA A 24 -11.80 -10.51 9.96
N LYS A 25 -10.78 -9.66 10.06
CA LYS A 25 -10.63 -8.74 11.18
C LYS A 25 -11.48 -7.48 11.04
N TYR A 26 -11.54 -6.92 9.85
CA TYR A 26 -12.19 -5.61 9.61
C TYR A 26 -13.53 -5.72 8.87
N GLY A 27 -13.81 -6.84 8.25
CA GLY A 27 -15.00 -6.99 7.42
C GLY A 27 -14.96 -6.18 6.14
N TYR A 28 -13.78 -5.72 5.74
CA TYR A 28 -13.61 -4.96 4.50
C TYR A 28 -13.61 -5.89 3.29
N GLU A 29 -14.12 -5.39 2.16
CA GLU A 29 -14.01 -6.09 0.88
C GLU A 29 -12.60 -5.85 0.31
N VAL A 30 -11.89 -6.92 -0.01
CA VAL A 30 -10.55 -6.83 -0.61
C VAL A 30 -10.60 -7.36 -2.03
N ILE A 31 -10.31 -6.47 -2.98
CA ILE A 31 -10.35 -6.78 -4.42
C ILE A 31 -8.94 -7.07 -4.91
N ASN A 32 -8.76 -8.23 -5.54
CA ASN A 32 -7.48 -8.71 -6.03
C ASN A 32 -7.17 -8.14 -7.43
N TYR A 33 -6.15 -7.32 -7.53
CA TYR A 33 -5.62 -6.79 -8.79
C TYR A 33 -4.26 -7.44 -9.15
N GLY A 34 -3.84 -8.42 -8.38
CA GLY A 34 -2.57 -9.10 -8.59
C GLY A 34 -2.75 -10.45 -9.25
N THR A 35 -1.84 -11.36 -8.92
CA THR A 35 -1.84 -12.72 -9.45
C THR A 35 -1.97 -13.75 -8.34
N ASP A 36 -2.61 -14.89 -8.66
CA ASP A 36 -2.62 -16.06 -7.80
C ASP A 36 -1.70 -17.16 -8.35
N SER A 37 -0.99 -16.87 -9.46
CA SER A 37 -0.08 -17.80 -10.09
C SER A 37 1.35 -17.60 -9.61
N SER A 38 2.11 -18.68 -9.45
CA SER A 38 3.55 -18.63 -9.19
C SER A 38 4.38 -18.33 -10.44
N GLU A 39 3.75 -18.29 -11.62
CA GLU A 39 4.40 -17.90 -12.86
C GLU A 39 4.77 -16.42 -12.83
N ARG A 40 5.82 -16.06 -13.55
CA ARG A 40 6.33 -14.70 -13.57
C ARG A 40 5.22 -13.68 -13.86
N PHE A 41 5.07 -12.72 -12.97
CA PHE A 41 4.11 -11.63 -13.08
C PHE A 41 4.81 -10.33 -12.67
N ASN A 42 4.89 -9.38 -13.58
CA ASN A 42 5.65 -8.16 -13.37
C ASN A 42 4.97 -7.22 -12.38
N TYR A 43 5.71 -6.78 -11.38
CA TYR A 43 5.19 -5.89 -10.33
C TYR A 43 4.62 -4.57 -10.84
N PRO A 44 5.11 -3.93 -11.93
CA PRO A 44 4.53 -2.67 -12.39
C PRO A 44 3.07 -2.80 -12.80
N VAL A 45 2.69 -3.93 -13.41
CA VAL A 45 1.31 -4.18 -13.86
C VAL A 45 0.36 -4.13 -12.67
N SER A 46 0.68 -4.86 -11.61
CA SER A 46 -0.17 -4.92 -10.42
C SER A 46 -0.14 -3.61 -9.64
N GLY A 47 1.03 -2.99 -9.50
CA GLY A 47 1.16 -1.70 -8.80
C GLY A 47 0.33 -0.61 -9.46
N GLU A 48 0.38 -0.51 -10.78
CA GLU A 48 -0.42 0.46 -11.53
C GLU A 48 -1.91 0.14 -11.46
N ALA A 49 -2.29 -1.14 -11.52
CA ALA A 49 -3.69 -1.54 -11.46
C ALA A 49 -4.34 -1.12 -10.14
N VAL A 50 -3.67 -1.37 -9.01
CA VAL A 50 -4.18 -0.93 -7.70
C VAL A 50 -4.22 0.59 -7.62
N ALA A 51 -3.17 1.27 -8.08
CA ALA A 51 -3.10 2.73 -8.05
C ALA A 51 -4.24 3.36 -8.84
N ASN A 52 -4.51 2.86 -10.04
CA ASN A 52 -5.62 3.34 -10.86
C ASN A 52 -6.98 3.07 -10.19
N ALA A 53 -7.14 1.92 -9.55
CA ALA A 53 -8.37 1.62 -8.81
C ALA A 53 -8.60 2.61 -7.66
N VAL A 54 -7.54 3.00 -6.96
CA VAL A 54 -7.63 4.01 -5.88
C VAL A 54 -8.04 5.37 -6.43
N VAL A 55 -7.36 5.87 -7.45
CA VAL A 55 -7.66 7.22 -7.98
C VAL A 55 -8.99 7.29 -8.70
N ASN A 56 -9.46 6.17 -9.26
CA ASN A 56 -10.76 6.11 -9.92
C ASN A 56 -11.94 5.87 -8.96
N GLY A 57 -11.66 5.69 -7.68
CA GLY A 57 -12.69 5.48 -6.67
C GLY A 57 -13.28 4.07 -6.65
N GLU A 58 -12.66 3.11 -7.33
CA GLU A 58 -13.09 1.70 -7.28
C GLU A 58 -12.83 1.09 -5.91
N VAL A 59 -11.73 1.51 -5.28
CA VAL A 59 -11.36 1.13 -3.92
C VAL A 59 -10.96 2.38 -3.14
N ASP A 60 -10.99 2.28 -1.82
CA ASP A 60 -10.65 3.42 -0.95
C ASP A 60 -9.15 3.55 -0.72
N LYS A 61 -8.46 2.43 -0.60
CA LYS A 61 -7.01 2.35 -0.34
C LYS A 61 -6.43 1.12 -1.02
N GLY A 62 -5.12 1.12 -1.18
CA GLY A 62 -4.42 0.01 -1.83
C GLY A 62 -3.26 -0.54 -1.02
N ILE A 63 -3.03 -1.84 -1.16
CA ILE A 63 -1.88 -2.54 -0.58
C ILE A 63 -1.19 -3.31 -1.69
N VAL A 64 0.12 -3.16 -1.82
CA VAL A 64 0.89 -3.83 -2.87
C VAL A 64 2.12 -4.51 -2.28
N ILE A 65 2.41 -5.72 -2.74
CA ILE A 65 3.43 -6.59 -2.18
C ILE A 65 4.29 -7.18 -3.29
N CYS A 66 5.59 -6.98 -3.21
CA CYS A 66 6.55 -7.69 -4.07
C CYS A 66 7.70 -8.22 -3.21
N GLY A 67 8.83 -8.55 -3.79
CA GLY A 67 9.97 -9.07 -3.02
C GLY A 67 10.47 -8.11 -1.96
N THR A 68 10.63 -6.83 -2.31
CA THR A 68 11.12 -5.78 -1.39
C THR A 68 10.06 -4.75 -1.04
N GLY A 69 9.02 -4.64 -1.85
CA GLY A 69 8.03 -3.57 -1.76
C GLY A 69 8.45 -2.29 -2.48
N VAL A 70 9.72 -2.16 -2.83
CA VAL A 70 10.27 -0.92 -3.41
C VAL A 70 9.79 -0.71 -4.85
N GLY A 71 10.02 -1.70 -5.72
CA GLY A 71 9.67 -1.57 -7.14
C GLY A 71 8.19 -1.35 -7.35
N ILE A 72 7.35 -2.10 -6.65
CA ILE A 72 5.90 -1.98 -6.79
C ILE A 72 5.38 -0.65 -6.24
N SER A 73 6.03 -0.09 -5.21
CA SER A 73 5.66 1.23 -4.70
C SER A 73 6.02 2.34 -5.68
N LEU A 74 7.18 2.22 -6.33
CA LEU A 74 7.58 3.19 -7.35
C LEU A 74 6.62 3.18 -8.54
N ALA A 75 6.19 1.99 -8.96
CA ALA A 75 5.20 1.86 -10.02
C ALA A 75 3.86 2.52 -9.64
N ALA A 76 3.40 2.29 -8.41
CA ALA A 76 2.17 2.91 -7.92
C ALA A 76 2.29 4.44 -7.87
N ASN A 77 3.41 4.95 -7.39
CA ASN A 77 3.63 6.40 -7.23
C ASN A 77 3.75 7.16 -8.56
N LYS A 78 3.87 6.47 -9.68
CA LYS A 78 3.82 7.12 -11.01
C LYS A 78 2.42 7.60 -11.36
N VAL A 79 1.40 7.07 -10.71
CA VAL A 79 0.01 7.47 -10.95
C VAL A 79 -0.29 8.73 -10.13
N ASN A 80 -0.78 9.78 -10.79
CA ASN A 80 -1.15 11.03 -10.13
C ASN A 80 -2.21 10.79 -9.05
N GLY A 81 -1.97 11.34 -7.88
CA GLY A 81 -2.88 11.21 -6.74
C GLY A 81 -2.52 10.06 -5.80
N ILE A 82 -1.50 9.26 -6.14
CA ILE A 82 -1.04 8.17 -5.29
C ILE A 82 0.11 8.63 -4.38
N ARG A 83 -0.03 8.26 -3.12
CA ARG A 83 0.98 8.44 -2.07
C ARG A 83 1.22 7.08 -1.45
N CYS A 84 2.05 6.28 -2.10
CA CYS A 84 2.40 4.93 -1.67
C CYS A 84 3.68 4.97 -0.83
N VAL A 85 3.63 4.35 0.35
CA VAL A 85 4.77 4.25 1.24
C VAL A 85 5.21 2.81 1.36
N THR A 86 6.53 2.58 1.32
CA THR A 86 7.12 1.26 1.58
C THR A 86 7.52 1.20 3.04
N CYS A 87 6.94 0.27 3.79
CA CYS A 87 7.21 0.12 5.22
C CYS A 87 7.72 -1.27 5.56
N SER A 88 8.66 -1.33 6.51
CA SER A 88 9.15 -2.60 7.06
C SER A 88 8.84 -2.74 8.55
N GLU A 89 8.11 -1.79 9.13
CA GLU A 89 7.71 -1.86 10.54
C GLU A 89 6.45 -0.98 10.79
N PRO A 90 5.69 -1.26 11.86
CA PRO A 90 4.39 -0.61 12.08
C PRO A 90 4.44 0.89 12.38
N TYR A 91 5.49 1.36 13.03
CA TYR A 91 5.59 2.77 13.43
C TYR A 91 5.57 3.69 12.21
N SER A 92 6.40 3.41 11.21
CA SER A 92 6.42 4.19 9.97
C SER A 92 5.10 4.12 9.21
N ALA A 93 4.47 2.96 9.22
CA ALA A 93 3.17 2.78 8.57
C ALA A 93 2.09 3.66 9.21
N LYS A 94 2.03 3.67 10.53
CA LYS A 94 1.10 4.51 11.29
C LYS A 94 1.34 5.99 11.02
N LEU A 95 2.60 6.44 11.15
CA LEU A 95 2.92 7.85 10.95
C LEU A 95 2.71 8.29 9.50
N SER A 96 2.91 7.40 8.53
CA SER A 96 2.63 7.73 7.13
C SER A 96 1.15 8.09 6.92
N ARG A 97 0.26 7.44 7.65
CA ARG A 97 -1.16 7.77 7.61
C ARG A 97 -1.43 9.08 8.35
N GLU A 98 -0.94 9.21 9.57
CA GLU A 98 -1.23 10.36 10.41
C GLU A 98 -0.64 11.66 9.87
N HIS A 99 0.57 11.63 9.36
CA HIS A 99 1.30 12.81 8.94
C HIS A 99 1.26 13.07 7.43
N ASN A 100 1.29 12.02 6.62
CA ASN A 100 1.50 12.14 5.19
C ASN A 100 0.30 11.74 4.34
N ASN A 101 -0.79 11.31 4.96
CA ASN A 101 -2.03 10.91 4.29
C ASN A 101 -1.77 9.94 3.13
N THR A 102 -1.00 8.90 3.38
CA THR A 102 -0.75 7.87 2.36
C THR A 102 -2.02 7.12 2.04
N ASN A 103 -2.23 6.80 0.78
CA ASN A 103 -3.40 6.03 0.32
C ASN A 103 -3.03 4.65 -0.22
N MET A 104 -1.73 4.34 -0.27
CA MET A 104 -1.25 3.00 -0.60
C MET A 104 -0.08 2.61 0.31
N LEU A 105 -0.05 1.33 0.65
CA LEU A 105 1.00 0.71 1.46
C LEU A 105 1.70 -0.35 0.63
N ALA A 106 3.03 -0.38 0.71
CA ALA A 106 3.83 -1.43 0.10
C ALA A 106 4.74 -2.08 1.14
N PHE A 107 4.98 -3.37 1.00
CA PHE A 107 6.00 -4.06 1.78
C PHE A 107 6.55 -5.27 1.02
N GLY A 108 7.62 -5.84 1.52
CA GLY A 108 8.34 -6.89 0.84
C GLY A 108 8.16 -8.27 1.47
N ALA A 109 7.69 -9.23 0.69
CA ALA A 109 7.53 -10.62 1.15
C ALA A 109 8.84 -11.30 1.52
N ARG A 110 9.96 -10.80 0.99
CA ARG A 110 11.31 -11.30 1.33
C ARG A 110 11.99 -10.51 2.43
N VAL A 111 11.35 -9.44 2.91
CA VAL A 111 11.92 -8.52 3.91
C VAL A 111 11.25 -8.68 5.25
N VAL A 112 9.91 -8.75 5.28
CA VAL A 112 9.16 -8.83 6.53
C VAL A 112 8.51 -10.21 6.68
N GLY A 113 8.52 -10.75 7.90
CA GLY A 113 7.78 -11.96 8.21
C GLY A 113 6.27 -11.69 8.17
N ILE A 114 5.49 -12.75 8.01
CA ILE A 114 4.04 -12.59 7.82
C ILE A 114 3.34 -11.97 9.05
N GLU A 115 3.77 -12.30 10.24
CA GLU A 115 3.20 -11.70 11.46
C GLU A 115 3.53 -10.20 11.55
N LEU A 116 4.76 -9.82 11.19
CA LEU A 116 5.13 -8.42 11.13
C LEU A 116 4.34 -7.69 10.04
N ALA A 117 4.11 -8.34 8.88
CA ALA A 117 3.29 -7.78 7.82
C ALA A 117 1.88 -7.47 8.30
N LYS A 118 1.28 -8.36 9.09
CA LYS A 118 -0.05 -8.12 9.69
C LYS A 118 -0.03 -6.91 10.62
N MET A 119 1.03 -6.76 11.42
CA MET A 119 1.18 -5.59 12.31
C MET A 119 1.31 -4.29 11.53
N ILE A 120 2.05 -4.32 10.43
CA ILE A 120 2.21 -3.16 9.53
C ILE A 120 0.86 -2.77 8.94
N VAL A 121 0.11 -3.75 8.44
CA VAL A 121 -1.23 -3.55 7.87
C VAL A 121 -2.19 -2.97 8.91
N ASP A 122 -2.20 -3.53 10.12
CA ASP A 122 -3.05 -3.03 11.20
C ASP A 122 -2.76 -1.57 11.54
N ALA A 123 -1.47 -1.23 11.70
CA ALA A 123 -1.07 0.13 12.02
C ALA A 123 -1.47 1.11 10.91
N TRP A 124 -1.35 0.68 9.66
CA TRP A 124 -1.69 1.51 8.52
C TRP A 124 -3.20 1.68 8.35
N LEU A 125 -3.97 0.60 8.44
CA LEU A 125 -5.43 0.66 8.26
C LEU A 125 -6.13 1.43 9.37
N THR A 126 -5.60 1.42 10.59
CA THR A 126 -6.20 2.12 11.74
C THR A 126 -5.66 3.52 11.96
N GLY A 127 -4.62 3.93 11.25
CA GLY A 127 -4.10 5.28 11.32
C GLY A 127 -5.04 6.28 10.67
N GLU A 128 -5.20 7.44 11.29
CA GLU A 128 -6.05 8.50 10.76
C GLU A 128 -5.22 9.75 10.47
N TYR A 129 -5.51 10.39 9.34
CA TYR A 129 -4.82 11.61 8.96
C TYR A 129 -5.22 12.75 9.91
N GLU A 130 -4.22 13.34 10.55
CA GLU A 130 -4.43 14.40 11.52
C GLU A 130 -4.75 15.75 10.88
N GLY A 131 -4.37 15.97 9.62
CA GLY A 131 -4.60 17.26 8.96
C GLY A 131 -3.82 18.40 9.60
N GLY A 132 -4.38 19.61 9.61
CA GLY A 132 -3.77 20.77 10.24
C GLY A 132 -2.36 21.08 9.73
N ARG A 133 -1.39 21.22 10.63
CA ARG A 133 0.00 21.53 10.23
C ARG A 133 0.65 20.43 9.41
N HIS A 134 0.27 19.17 9.61
CA HIS A 134 0.78 18.06 8.78
C HIS A 134 0.28 18.17 7.35
N GLN A 135 -0.95 18.61 7.16
CA GLN A 135 -1.49 18.88 5.84
C GLN A 135 -0.73 20.02 5.15
N VAL A 136 -0.43 21.08 5.89
CA VAL A 136 0.36 22.21 5.37
C VAL A 136 1.74 21.74 4.91
N LEU A 137 2.44 20.93 5.70
CA LEU A 137 3.73 20.37 5.35
C LEU A 137 3.65 19.48 4.11
N SER A 138 2.62 18.68 4.01
CA SER A 138 2.40 17.81 2.85
C SER A 138 2.18 18.62 1.57
N LEU A 139 1.40 19.68 1.63
CA LEU A 139 1.15 20.57 0.50
C LEU A 139 2.41 21.30 0.07
N ILE A 140 3.20 21.78 1.02
CA ILE A 140 4.49 22.41 0.73
C ILE A 140 5.41 21.44 0.00
N HIS A 141 5.45 20.19 0.46
CA HIS A 141 6.28 19.16 -0.14
C HIS A 141 5.88 18.87 -1.59
N ILE A 142 4.58 18.84 -1.86
CA ILE A 142 4.06 18.63 -3.22
C ILE A 142 4.40 19.82 -4.13
N SER A 143 4.30 21.04 -3.62
CA SER A 143 4.53 22.24 -4.41
C SER A 143 6.00 22.60 -4.58
N GLU A 144 6.93 21.86 -4.00
CA GLU A 144 8.37 22.06 -4.14
C GLU A 144 9.03 20.83 -4.80
N PRO A 145 8.75 20.58 -6.09
CA PRO A 145 9.18 19.33 -6.75
C PRO A 145 10.70 19.18 -6.89
N THR A 146 11.47 20.24 -6.77
CA THR A 146 12.92 20.20 -6.87
C THR A 146 13.61 19.96 -5.53
N ARG A 147 12.84 19.82 -4.46
CA ARG A 147 13.35 19.60 -3.12
C ARG A 147 13.37 18.10 -2.85
N HIS A 148 14.54 17.55 -2.75
CA HIS A 148 14.74 16.11 -2.54
C HIS A 148 15.58 15.85 -1.31
#